data_50fa2ffd6d8ed510dc6ee43f9e97155a
#
_entry.id   50fa2ffd6d8ed510dc6ee43f9e97155a
#
_cell.length_a   1.000
_cell.length_b   1.000
_cell.length_c   1.000
_cell.angle_alpha   90.00
_cell.angle_beta   90.00
_cell.angle_gamma   90.00
#
_symmetry.space_group_name_H-M   'P 1'
#
loop_
_entity.id
_entity.type
_entity.pdbx_description
1 polymer ?
#
loop_
_entity_poly.entity_id
_entity_poly.type
_entity_poly.pdbx_seq_one_letter_code
_entity_poly.pdbx_strand_id
1 'polypeptide(L)'
;RHVTGAAAWNRLFEETLAGLRFPVDGEDLTLSGALNKLNESDRDLRKRAAKAVGKGLGDNIKLFSLTYNTLVKDKAIDDKSRGYPRPVSYRNLANQVEDEVVDALVTAVRESFPKLSHRYYKLKAKWFGVDQMEYWDRNAPLPTAADRKYSWDEARDTVLGAYGTFNPDMADIAR
;
A
#
# COMPACT_ATOMS: atom_id res chain seq x y z
N ARG A 1 29.27 -1.68 -5.89
CA ARG A 1 28.37 -2.16 -4.82
C ARG A 1 26.94 -1.67 -4.97
N HIS A 2 26.69 -0.45 -5.43
CA HIS A 2 25.32 0.07 -5.59
C HIS A 2 24.54 -0.58 -6.75
N VAL A 3 25.21 -1.21 -7.71
CA VAL A 3 24.58 -1.86 -8.88
C VAL A 3 24.42 -3.37 -8.69
N THR A 4 25.16 -3.96 -7.75
CA THR A 4 25.19 -5.42 -7.54
C THR A 4 24.65 -5.75 -6.15
N GLY A 5 24.54 -5.75 -5.19
CA GLY A 5 24.01 -6.07 -3.86
C GLY A 5 22.49 -5.90 -3.79
N ALA A 6 22.03 -5.17 -2.81
CA ALA A 6 20.59 -4.93 -2.57
C ALA A 6 19.87 -4.35 -3.80
N ALA A 7 20.52 -3.47 -4.57
CA ALA A 7 19.93 -2.90 -5.78
C ALA A 7 19.62 -3.96 -6.84
N ALA A 8 20.47 -4.98 -7.01
CA ALA A 8 20.21 -6.06 -7.95
C ALA A 8 19.02 -6.93 -7.52
N TRP A 9 18.88 -7.20 -6.23
CA TRP A 9 17.74 -7.94 -5.70
C TRP A 9 16.43 -7.16 -5.82
N ASN A 10 16.46 -5.86 -5.55
CA ASN A 10 15.30 -4.98 -5.74
C ASN A 10 14.89 -4.94 -7.21
N ARG A 11 15.85 -4.78 -8.11
CA ARG A 11 15.60 -4.80 -9.56
C ARG A 11 15.00 -6.13 -10.02
N LEU A 12 15.53 -7.27 -9.57
CA LEU A 12 14.96 -8.58 -9.88
C LEU A 12 13.49 -8.68 -9.42
N PHE A 13 13.18 -8.19 -8.22
CA PHE A 13 11.83 -8.15 -7.70
C PHE A 13 10.91 -7.27 -8.57
N GLU A 14 11.35 -6.05 -8.88
CA GLU A 14 10.58 -5.08 -9.65
C GLU A 14 10.34 -5.55 -11.09
N GLU A 15 11.37 -6.06 -11.79
CA GLU A 15 11.24 -6.59 -13.15
C GLU A 15 10.32 -7.83 -13.19
N THR A 16 10.44 -8.72 -12.20
CA THR A 16 9.55 -9.87 -12.09
C THR A 16 8.12 -9.42 -11.91
N LEU A 17 7.86 -8.51 -10.95
CA LEU A 17 6.52 -8.03 -10.64
C LEU A 17 5.89 -7.28 -11.82
N ALA A 18 6.65 -6.46 -12.53
CA ALA A 18 6.21 -5.74 -13.73
C ALA A 18 5.85 -6.68 -14.89
N GLY A 19 6.54 -7.82 -14.98
CA GLY A 19 6.28 -8.86 -15.97
C GLY A 19 5.03 -9.70 -15.69
N LEU A 20 4.55 -9.77 -14.45
CA LEU A 20 3.37 -10.56 -14.10
C LEU A 20 2.09 -10.02 -14.73
N ARG A 21 1.19 -10.96 -15.03
CA ARG A 21 -0.17 -10.65 -15.45
C ARG A 21 -1.16 -11.36 -14.54
N PHE A 22 -2.27 -10.69 -14.30
CA PHE A 22 -3.31 -11.13 -13.37
C PHE A 22 -4.63 -11.21 -14.14
N PRO A 23 -5.07 -12.43 -14.55
CA PRO A 23 -6.29 -12.57 -15.33
C PRO A 23 -7.53 -12.34 -14.45
N VAL A 24 -8.34 -11.37 -14.84
CA VAL A 24 -9.63 -11.03 -14.21
C VAL A 24 -10.67 -10.88 -15.31
N ASP A 25 -11.70 -11.71 -15.28
CA ASP A 25 -12.83 -11.66 -16.21
C ASP A 25 -12.43 -11.66 -17.71
N GLY A 26 -11.34 -12.38 -18.04
CA GLY A 26 -10.82 -12.48 -19.41
C GLY A 26 -9.83 -11.39 -19.82
N GLU A 27 -9.54 -10.42 -18.95
CA GLU A 27 -8.51 -9.42 -19.16
C GLU A 27 -7.20 -9.80 -18.45
N ASP A 28 -6.08 -9.71 -19.15
CA ASP A 28 -4.74 -9.87 -18.57
C ASP A 28 -4.24 -8.52 -18.02
N LEU A 29 -4.45 -8.31 -16.74
CA LEU A 29 -4.15 -7.03 -16.07
C LEU A 29 -2.71 -7.00 -15.53
N THR A 30 -2.14 -5.79 -15.48
CA THR A 30 -0.96 -5.52 -14.63
C THR A 30 -1.36 -5.58 -13.15
N LEU A 31 -0.37 -5.61 -12.24
CA LEU A 31 -0.66 -5.54 -10.80
C LEU A 31 -1.51 -4.32 -10.44
N SER A 32 -1.15 -3.14 -10.95
CA SER A 32 -1.91 -1.91 -10.70
C SER A 32 -3.33 -2.01 -11.24
N GLY A 33 -3.52 -2.56 -12.45
CA GLY A 33 -4.85 -2.80 -13.04
C GLY A 33 -5.70 -3.72 -12.17
N ALA A 34 -5.12 -4.83 -11.71
CA ALA A 34 -5.82 -5.77 -10.84
C ALA A 34 -6.16 -5.18 -9.46
N LEU A 35 -5.23 -4.39 -8.88
CA LEU A 35 -5.47 -3.69 -7.61
C LEU A 35 -6.54 -2.60 -7.74
N ASN A 36 -6.64 -1.92 -8.89
CA ASN A 36 -7.70 -0.96 -9.14
C ASN A 36 -9.10 -1.61 -9.11
N LYS A 37 -9.22 -2.87 -9.56
CA LYS A 37 -10.48 -3.62 -9.46
C LYS A 37 -10.94 -3.84 -8.00
N LEU A 38 -10.07 -3.69 -7.01
CA LEU A 38 -10.45 -3.74 -5.59
C LEU A 38 -11.22 -2.50 -5.11
N ASN A 39 -11.28 -1.45 -5.92
CA ASN A 39 -12.02 -0.23 -5.63
C ASN A 39 -13.40 -0.20 -6.34
N GLU A 40 -13.74 -1.25 -7.08
CA GLU A 40 -15.04 -1.34 -7.77
C GLU A 40 -16.19 -1.59 -6.78
N SER A 41 -17.40 -1.19 -7.14
CA SER A 41 -18.60 -1.40 -6.32
C SER A 41 -19.03 -2.87 -6.27
N ASP A 42 -18.79 -3.63 -7.34
CA ASP A 42 -19.08 -5.07 -7.44
C ASP A 42 -18.16 -5.88 -6.52
N ARG A 43 -18.76 -6.47 -5.48
CA ARG A 43 -18.04 -7.29 -4.50
C ARG A 43 -17.44 -8.57 -5.08
N ASP A 44 -18.12 -9.19 -6.02
CA ASP A 44 -17.63 -10.43 -6.63
C ASP A 44 -16.46 -10.14 -7.57
N LEU A 45 -16.47 -9.02 -8.29
CA LEU A 45 -15.32 -8.56 -9.06
C LEU A 45 -14.11 -8.29 -8.15
N ARG A 46 -14.30 -7.58 -7.03
CA ARG A 46 -13.22 -7.37 -6.06
C ARG A 46 -12.62 -8.69 -5.57
N LYS A 47 -13.49 -9.66 -5.22
CA LYS A 47 -13.06 -10.99 -4.79
C LYS A 47 -12.25 -11.72 -5.86
N ARG A 48 -12.73 -11.71 -7.13
CA ARG A 48 -11.99 -12.35 -8.24
C ARG A 48 -10.63 -11.67 -8.46
N ALA A 49 -10.57 -10.35 -8.47
CA ALA A 49 -9.32 -9.60 -8.58
C ALA A 49 -8.34 -9.92 -7.45
N ALA A 50 -8.81 -9.92 -6.20
CA ALA A 50 -8.00 -10.30 -5.04
C ALA A 50 -7.43 -11.72 -5.13
N LYS A 51 -8.24 -12.67 -5.59
CA LYS A 51 -7.82 -14.06 -5.82
C LYS A 51 -6.79 -14.18 -6.95
N ALA A 52 -6.98 -13.43 -8.04
CA ALA A 52 -6.04 -13.41 -9.17
C ALA A 52 -4.67 -12.85 -8.71
N VAL A 53 -4.66 -11.74 -7.95
CA VAL A 53 -3.42 -11.18 -7.36
C VAL A 53 -2.77 -12.19 -6.42
N GLY A 54 -3.53 -12.80 -5.51
CA GLY A 54 -3.02 -13.81 -4.58
C GLY A 54 -2.41 -15.01 -5.30
N LYS A 55 -3.05 -15.49 -6.38
CA LYS A 55 -2.54 -16.59 -7.19
C LYS A 55 -1.24 -16.20 -7.91
N GLY A 56 -1.22 -15.09 -8.64
CA GLY A 56 -0.06 -14.65 -9.42
C GLY A 56 1.18 -14.42 -8.56
N LEU A 57 1.02 -13.82 -7.38
CA LEU A 57 2.10 -13.68 -6.41
C LEU A 57 2.50 -15.03 -5.80
N GLY A 58 1.53 -15.88 -5.48
CA GLY A 58 1.75 -17.23 -4.92
C GLY A 58 2.53 -18.14 -5.85
N ASP A 59 2.25 -18.09 -7.15
CA ASP A 59 2.98 -18.87 -8.17
C ASP A 59 4.48 -18.51 -8.21
N ASN A 60 4.85 -17.29 -7.76
CA ASN A 60 6.21 -16.78 -7.70
C ASN A 60 6.80 -16.72 -6.27
N ILE A 61 6.14 -17.34 -5.29
CA ILE A 61 6.49 -17.21 -3.87
C ILE A 61 7.94 -17.64 -3.56
N LYS A 62 8.48 -18.62 -4.28
CA LYS A 62 9.86 -19.07 -4.07
C LYS A 62 10.87 -17.98 -4.39
N LEU A 63 10.68 -17.27 -5.51
CA LEU A 63 11.55 -16.15 -5.91
C LEU A 63 11.43 -14.99 -4.92
N PHE A 64 10.21 -14.60 -4.59
CA PHE A 64 9.97 -13.51 -3.65
C PHE A 64 10.50 -13.81 -2.26
N SER A 65 10.34 -15.04 -1.78
CA SER A 65 10.91 -15.47 -0.51
C SER A 65 12.43 -15.46 -0.50
N LEU A 66 13.06 -15.91 -1.60
CA LEU A 66 14.51 -15.88 -1.73
C LEU A 66 15.02 -14.43 -1.70
N THR A 67 14.42 -13.55 -2.50
CA THR A 67 14.79 -12.12 -2.56
C THR A 67 14.65 -11.47 -1.17
N TYR A 68 13.50 -11.64 -0.54
CA TYR A 68 13.24 -11.08 0.79
C TYR A 68 14.21 -11.59 1.85
N ASN A 69 14.40 -12.91 1.92
CA ASN A 69 15.30 -13.53 2.92
C ASN A 69 16.76 -13.12 2.72
N THR A 70 17.20 -12.95 1.47
CA THR A 70 18.55 -12.47 1.15
C THR A 70 18.73 -11.03 1.64
N LEU A 71 17.80 -10.13 1.35
CA LEU A 71 17.85 -8.73 1.78
C LEU A 71 17.78 -8.59 3.29
N VAL A 72 16.92 -9.37 3.96
CA VAL A 72 16.82 -9.39 5.43
C VAL A 72 18.11 -9.90 6.07
N LYS A 73 18.74 -10.94 5.48
CA LYS A 73 19.99 -11.48 5.97
C LYS A 73 21.14 -10.50 5.79
N ASP A 74 21.23 -9.85 4.63
CA ASP A 74 22.22 -8.81 4.33
C ASP A 74 22.12 -7.66 5.34
N LYS A 75 20.89 -7.15 5.55
CA LYS A 75 20.62 -6.14 6.58
C LYS A 75 21.04 -6.59 7.98
N ALA A 76 20.73 -7.81 8.37
CA ALA A 76 21.10 -8.33 9.70
C ALA A 76 22.63 -8.40 9.88
N ILE A 77 23.39 -8.72 8.83
CA ILE A 77 24.85 -8.71 8.85
C ILE A 77 25.38 -7.28 8.99
N ASP A 78 24.82 -6.34 8.22
CA ASP A 78 25.20 -4.92 8.28
C ASP A 78 24.90 -4.31 9.65
N ASP A 79 23.69 -4.55 10.18
CA ASP A 79 23.29 -4.12 11.52
C ASP A 79 24.26 -4.63 12.60
N LYS A 80 24.61 -5.93 12.55
CA LYS A 80 25.57 -6.53 13.47
C LYS A 80 26.96 -5.90 13.34
N SER A 81 27.42 -5.67 12.12
CA SER A 81 28.74 -5.09 11.85
C SER A 81 28.85 -3.64 12.34
N ARG A 82 27.73 -2.91 12.37
CA ARG A 82 27.63 -1.53 12.85
C ARG A 82 27.25 -1.42 14.32
N GLY A 83 26.99 -2.54 14.99
CA GLY A 83 26.60 -2.56 16.39
C GLY A 83 25.19 -2.03 16.67
N TYR A 84 24.30 -2.07 15.70
CA TYR A 84 22.91 -1.66 15.93
C TYR A 84 22.18 -2.68 16.80
N PRO A 85 21.56 -2.26 17.93
CA PRO A 85 20.92 -3.17 18.86
C PRO A 85 19.56 -3.70 18.37
N ARG A 86 18.89 -2.97 17.48
CA ARG A 86 17.54 -3.29 16.98
C ARG A 86 17.49 -3.18 15.46
N PRO A 87 16.62 -3.95 14.78
CA PRO A 87 16.44 -3.84 13.32
C PRO A 87 16.01 -2.45 12.84
N VAL A 88 15.35 -1.66 13.71
CA VAL A 88 14.90 -0.28 13.39
C VAL A 88 15.95 0.78 13.68
N SER A 89 17.04 0.47 14.41
CA SER A 89 18.02 1.46 14.88
C SER A 89 18.62 2.29 13.76
N TYR A 90 18.99 1.68 12.64
CA TYR A 90 19.49 2.42 11.48
C TYR A 90 18.45 3.44 10.95
N ARG A 91 17.18 3.03 10.88
CA ARG A 91 16.11 3.90 10.38
C ARG A 91 15.86 5.07 11.35
N ASN A 92 15.82 4.78 12.64
CA ASN A 92 15.62 5.80 13.67
C ASN A 92 16.76 6.82 13.65
N LEU A 93 18.01 6.34 13.56
CA LEU A 93 19.18 7.20 13.41
C LEU A 93 19.12 8.07 12.14
N ALA A 94 18.76 7.47 10.99
CA ALA A 94 18.62 8.21 9.73
C ALA A 94 17.50 9.26 9.77
N ASN A 95 16.44 9.00 10.52
CA ASN A 95 15.33 9.93 10.74
C ASN A 95 15.59 10.93 11.89
N GLN A 96 16.73 10.83 12.57
CA GLN A 96 17.09 11.67 13.73
C GLN A 96 15.98 11.63 14.81
N VAL A 97 15.49 10.43 15.13
CA VAL A 97 14.45 10.21 16.14
C VAL A 97 14.90 9.15 17.13
N GLU A 98 14.61 9.36 18.39
CA GLU A 98 14.92 8.45 19.48
C GLU A 98 14.01 7.21 19.44
N ASP A 99 14.54 6.06 19.88
CA ASP A 99 13.81 4.77 19.90
C ASP A 99 12.52 4.87 20.72
N GLU A 100 12.56 5.58 21.85
CA GLU A 100 11.43 5.76 22.77
C GLU A 100 10.26 6.51 22.12
N VAL A 101 10.54 7.50 21.26
CA VAL A 101 9.51 8.24 20.51
C VAL A 101 8.80 7.32 19.54
N VAL A 102 9.55 6.49 18.82
CA VAL A 102 8.98 5.50 17.87
C VAL A 102 8.17 4.43 18.62
N ASP A 103 8.69 3.92 19.75
CA ASP A 103 7.99 2.94 20.55
C ASP A 103 6.69 3.50 21.17
N ALA A 104 6.70 4.77 21.61
CA ALA A 104 5.52 5.46 22.10
C ALA A 104 4.46 5.64 20.99
N LEU A 105 4.89 6.02 19.78
CA LEU A 105 3.99 6.10 18.61
C LEU A 105 3.35 4.77 18.28
N VAL A 106 4.16 3.69 18.19
CA VAL A 106 3.66 2.34 17.90
C VAL A 106 2.66 1.89 18.96
N THR A 107 2.95 2.14 20.23
CA THR A 107 2.08 1.80 21.36
C THR A 107 0.75 2.54 21.25
N ALA A 108 0.79 3.86 21.09
CA ALA A 108 -0.43 4.69 20.96
C ALA A 108 -1.31 4.26 19.78
N VAL A 109 -0.69 3.96 18.62
CA VAL A 109 -1.42 3.46 17.45
C VAL A 109 -2.09 2.11 17.73
N ARG A 110 -1.36 1.16 18.33
CA ARG A 110 -1.92 -0.18 18.66
C ARG A 110 -3.06 -0.11 19.66
N GLU A 111 -2.94 0.72 20.70
CA GLU A 111 -3.99 0.94 21.68
C GLU A 111 -5.23 1.62 21.10
N SER A 112 -5.05 2.38 20.02
CA SER A 112 -6.15 3.05 19.31
C SER A 112 -6.96 2.11 18.40
N PHE A 113 -6.42 0.96 17.97
CA PHE A 113 -7.07 0.05 17.04
C PHE A 113 -8.48 -0.37 17.48
N PRO A 114 -8.73 -0.81 18.73
CA PRO A 114 -10.07 -1.22 19.16
C PRO A 114 -11.09 -0.07 19.12
N LYS A 115 -10.63 1.14 19.40
CA LYS A 115 -11.46 2.35 19.47
C LYS A 115 -11.77 2.97 18.11
N LEU A 116 -10.85 2.82 17.15
CA LEU A 116 -10.93 3.45 15.83
C LEU A 116 -11.13 2.43 14.72
N SER A 117 -10.08 1.75 14.28
CA SER A 117 -10.12 0.90 13.07
C SER A 117 -11.10 -0.27 13.23
N HIS A 118 -11.06 -0.99 14.35
CA HIS A 118 -11.98 -2.11 14.56
C HIS A 118 -13.44 -1.65 14.61
N ARG A 119 -13.70 -0.49 15.24
CA ARG A 119 -15.04 0.11 15.25
C ARG A 119 -15.48 0.53 13.85
N TYR A 120 -14.58 1.15 13.09
CA TYR A 120 -14.87 1.55 11.71
C TYR A 120 -15.23 0.35 10.84
N TYR A 121 -14.43 -0.73 10.87
CA TYR A 121 -14.72 -1.91 10.06
C TYR A 121 -16.00 -2.63 10.48
N LYS A 122 -16.35 -2.64 11.76
CA LYS A 122 -17.66 -3.12 12.21
C LYS A 122 -18.80 -2.27 11.65
N LEU A 123 -18.64 -0.96 11.62
CA LEU A 123 -19.63 -0.05 11.04
C LEU A 123 -19.71 -0.23 9.52
N LYS A 124 -18.56 -0.33 8.85
CA LYS A 124 -18.49 -0.57 7.40
C LYS A 124 -19.18 -1.89 7.02
N ALA A 125 -18.96 -2.98 7.78
CA ALA A 125 -19.64 -4.25 7.57
C ALA A 125 -21.16 -4.11 7.60
N LYS A 126 -21.69 -3.33 8.56
CA LYS A 126 -23.15 -3.04 8.63
C LYS A 126 -23.63 -2.29 7.38
N TRP A 127 -22.89 -1.31 6.88
CA TRP A 127 -23.24 -0.58 5.66
C TRP A 127 -23.26 -1.47 4.43
N PHE A 128 -22.40 -2.49 4.41
CA PHE A 128 -22.35 -3.49 3.33
C PHE A 128 -23.35 -4.65 3.53
N GLY A 129 -24.07 -4.71 4.66
CA GLY A 129 -25.00 -5.80 4.96
C GLY A 129 -24.31 -7.15 5.12
N VAL A 130 -23.08 -7.17 5.63
CA VAL A 130 -22.29 -8.39 5.88
C VAL A 130 -21.91 -8.50 7.35
N ASP A 131 -21.77 -9.73 7.84
CA ASP A 131 -21.37 -9.99 9.22
C ASP A 131 -19.91 -9.60 9.47
N GLN A 132 -19.05 -9.86 8.47
CA GLN A 132 -17.62 -9.57 8.52
C GLN A 132 -17.11 -9.08 7.18
N MET A 133 -16.23 -8.07 7.25
CA MET A 133 -15.49 -7.58 6.08
C MET A 133 -14.39 -8.56 5.70
N GLU A 134 -14.28 -8.83 4.42
CA GLU A 134 -13.16 -9.56 3.85
C GLU A 134 -12.04 -8.60 3.41
N TYR A 135 -10.83 -9.11 3.18
CA TYR A 135 -9.69 -8.26 2.80
C TYR A 135 -9.90 -7.52 1.47
N TRP A 136 -10.68 -8.08 0.54
CA TRP A 136 -11.07 -7.41 -0.72
C TRP A 136 -12.14 -6.34 -0.55
N ASP A 137 -12.75 -6.22 0.62
CA ASP A 137 -13.75 -5.20 0.92
C ASP A 137 -13.14 -3.94 1.57
N ARG A 138 -11.84 -4.01 1.96
CA ARG A 138 -11.19 -2.93 2.72
C ARG A 138 -11.29 -1.57 2.04
N ASN A 139 -11.00 -1.50 0.75
CA ASN A 139 -10.99 -0.27 -0.04
C ASN A 139 -12.28 -0.07 -0.86
N ALA A 140 -13.27 -0.96 -0.70
CA ALA A 140 -14.53 -0.85 -1.43
C ALA A 140 -15.22 0.50 -1.15
N PRO A 141 -15.78 1.16 -2.19
CA PRO A 141 -16.56 2.38 -2.02
C PRO A 141 -17.80 2.10 -1.17
N LEU A 142 -18.25 3.09 -0.41
CA LEU A 142 -19.49 2.95 0.36
C LEU A 142 -20.68 2.83 -0.58
N PRO A 143 -21.74 2.05 -0.23
CA PRO A 143 -22.92 1.88 -1.08
C PRO A 143 -23.63 3.18 -1.45
N THR A 144 -23.45 4.21 -0.63
CA THR A 144 -24.04 5.56 -0.83
C THR A 144 -23.07 6.53 -1.52
N ALA A 145 -21.87 6.10 -1.87
CA ALA A 145 -20.90 6.97 -2.55
C ALA A 145 -21.42 7.33 -3.94
N ALA A 146 -21.46 8.63 -4.24
CA ALA A 146 -21.82 9.08 -5.59
C ALA A 146 -20.71 8.66 -6.57
N ASP A 147 -21.08 7.93 -7.62
CA ASP A 147 -20.18 7.59 -8.72
C ASP A 147 -20.12 8.77 -9.69
N ARG A 148 -19.46 9.87 -9.27
CA ARG A 148 -19.25 11.04 -10.11
C ARG A 148 -17.89 10.95 -10.79
N LYS A 149 -17.89 10.98 -12.10
CA LYS A 149 -16.68 11.14 -12.90
C LYS A 149 -16.39 12.62 -13.10
N TYR A 150 -15.13 12.98 -12.96
CA TYR A 150 -14.63 14.32 -13.22
C TYR A 150 -13.80 14.30 -14.50
N SER A 151 -13.98 15.29 -15.36
CA SER A 151 -13.05 15.53 -16.47
C SER A 151 -11.71 15.99 -15.93
N TRP A 152 -10.67 15.89 -16.76
CA TRP A 152 -9.34 16.41 -16.38
C TRP A 152 -9.39 17.90 -16.00
N ASP A 153 -10.10 18.71 -16.81
CA ASP A 153 -10.20 20.13 -16.57
C ASP A 153 -10.94 20.45 -15.26
N GLU A 154 -12.05 19.77 -14.97
CA GLU A 154 -12.75 19.92 -13.68
C GLU A 154 -11.87 19.54 -12.50
N ALA A 155 -11.10 18.45 -12.60
CA ALA A 155 -10.20 18.01 -11.55
C ALA A 155 -9.07 19.03 -11.32
N ARG A 156 -8.41 19.47 -12.41
CA ARG A 156 -7.37 20.50 -12.38
C ARG A 156 -7.89 21.79 -11.75
N ASP A 157 -9.01 22.30 -12.21
CA ASP A 157 -9.55 23.57 -11.74
C ASP A 157 -10.00 23.50 -10.27
N THR A 158 -10.52 22.34 -9.83
CA THR A 158 -10.85 22.09 -8.43
C THR A 158 -9.59 22.12 -7.56
N VAL A 159 -8.52 21.45 -7.98
CA VAL A 159 -7.25 21.40 -7.24
C VAL A 159 -6.59 22.77 -7.17
N LEU A 160 -6.52 23.48 -8.32
CA LEU A 160 -5.94 24.82 -8.37
C LEU A 160 -6.76 25.82 -7.54
N GLY A 161 -8.09 25.71 -7.55
CA GLY A 161 -8.97 26.51 -6.72
C GLY A 161 -8.74 26.27 -5.22
N ALA A 162 -8.62 25.01 -4.80
CA ALA A 162 -8.31 24.64 -3.43
C ALA A 162 -6.94 25.18 -2.99
N TYR A 163 -5.91 25.02 -3.82
CA TYR A 163 -4.58 25.60 -3.54
C TYR A 163 -4.60 27.12 -3.44
N GLY A 164 -5.29 27.80 -4.39
CA GLY A 164 -5.40 29.26 -4.39
C GLY A 164 -6.14 29.81 -3.18
N THR A 165 -7.10 29.06 -2.62
CA THR A 165 -7.77 29.42 -1.37
C THR A 165 -6.83 29.39 -0.16
N PHE A 166 -5.87 28.44 -0.15
CA PHE A 166 -4.87 28.33 0.89
C PHE A 166 -3.72 29.31 0.70
N ASN A 167 -3.11 29.32 -0.50
CA ASN A 167 -2.03 30.23 -0.88
C ASN A 167 -2.00 30.39 -2.42
N PRO A 168 -2.12 31.62 -2.96
CA PRO A 168 -2.05 31.87 -4.40
C PRO A 168 -0.78 31.36 -5.08
N ASP A 169 0.40 31.54 -4.44
CA ASP A 169 1.68 31.07 -4.98
C ASP A 169 1.71 29.55 -5.15
N MET A 170 1.02 28.80 -4.27
CA MET A 170 0.91 27.36 -4.37
C MET A 170 0.11 26.93 -5.61
N ALA A 171 -0.95 27.65 -5.95
CA ALA A 171 -1.71 27.41 -7.17
C ALA A 171 -0.90 27.76 -8.42
N ASP A 172 -0.08 28.81 -8.37
CA ASP A 172 0.77 29.22 -9.49
C ASP A 172 1.89 28.21 -9.79
N ILE A 173 2.49 27.63 -8.74
CA ILE A 173 3.49 26.55 -8.89
C ILE A 173 2.84 25.27 -9.44
N ALA A 174 1.57 25.00 -9.12
CA ALA A 174 0.87 23.78 -9.54
C ALA A 174 0.27 23.85 -10.96
N ARG A 175 0.28 25.02 -11.63
CA ARG A 175 -0.19 25.21 -13.01
C ARG A 175 0.81 24.67 -14.03
#